data_66c11c10cb94f9aa76d5f76b58d40e9b
#
_entry.id   66c11c10cb94f9aa76d5f76b58d40e9b
#
_cell.length_a   1.000
_cell.length_b   1.000
_cell.length_c   1.000
_cell.angle_alpha   90.00
_cell.angle_beta   90.00
_cell.angle_gamma   90.00
#
_symmetry.space_group_name_H-M   'P 1'
#
loop_
_entity.id
_entity.type
_entity.pdbx_description
1 polymer ?
#
loop_
_entity_poly.entity_id
_entity_poly.type
_entity_poly.pdbx_seq_one_letter_code
_entity_poly.pdbx_strand_id
1 'polypeptide(L)'
;MSFYAEFCIPFIVGATVMFAVIAVKYITWLRRLPKSDWMLIARGIATPRTAGAVWEVVRESLLHRRIFRVNPLLGYMHMSLAFGWFLLIAVGWIETVAYLGLRWVPLQGHVFFKYFMPMNGIEAHKPVFDFVMDLLLLFVLSGVALAWFKRFRSRAMGMKRTTKHVLFDRVALTALWFVFPARLVAESITSGLHGGGSFLTGGIGAGLAAAVPPEALAMAYEPAWWFYSCALGVFFVAMPFSRYMHIFTEIPLIFLRHYGLRPEAREKSYDNCEVQACSRCGICIDPCQLQSQLGINDVQSVYFLRDRRYAMLQQKIANNCLMCGRCEQVCPVGINLNTLRLNSRTTMRNIPNERRYNYLAGVDRSQGEGRCV
;
A
#
# COMPACT_ATOMS: atom_id res chain seq x y z
N MET A 1 -9.29 -34.29 2.30
CA MET A 1 -8.17 -33.59 1.65
C MET A 1 -8.26 -32.14 2.07
N SER A 2 -7.30 -31.63 2.83
CA SER A 2 -7.26 -30.19 3.15
C SER A 2 -6.91 -29.47 1.85
N PHE A 3 -7.79 -28.60 1.36
CA PHE A 3 -7.58 -27.79 0.14
C PHE A 3 -6.41 -26.81 0.26
N TYR A 4 -5.84 -26.66 1.47
CA TYR A 4 -4.77 -25.72 1.76
C TYR A 4 -3.70 -26.36 2.64
N ALA A 5 -2.45 -26.15 2.29
CA ALA A 5 -1.35 -26.48 3.17
C ALA A 5 -1.39 -25.57 4.43
N GLU A 6 -0.96 -26.07 5.57
CA GLU A 6 -1.04 -25.36 6.85
C GLU A 6 -0.30 -24.01 6.83
N PHE A 7 0.77 -23.91 6.07
CA PHE A 7 1.51 -22.64 5.91
C PHE A 7 0.68 -21.53 5.24
N CYS A 8 -0.48 -21.80 4.62
CA CYS A 8 -1.37 -20.76 4.10
C CYS A 8 -2.17 -20.05 5.20
N ILE A 9 -2.23 -20.60 6.43
CA ILE A 9 -3.07 -20.06 7.52
C ILE A 9 -2.73 -18.58 7.84
N PRO A 10 -1.45 -18.17 8.05
CA PRO A 10 -1.14 -16.78 8.35
C PRO A 10 -1.62 -15.80 7.27
N PHE A 11 -1.49 -16.17 6.00
CA PHE A 11 -2.00 -15.40 4.88
C PHE A 11 -3.52 -15.26 4.93
N ILE A 12 -4.25 -16.36 5.12
CA ILE A 12 -5.73 -16.37 5.13
C ILE A 12 -6.24 -15.50 6.29
N VAL A 13 -5.66 -15.66 7.49
CA VAL A 13 -5.99 -14.84 8.65
C VAL A 13 -5.70 -13.37 8.38
N GLY A 14 -4.51 -13.05 7.86
CA GLY A 14 -4.12 -11.69 7.53
C GLY A 14 -5.04 -11.03 6.51
N ALA A 15 -5.38 -11.74 5.43
CA ALA A 15 -6.29 -11.26 4.39
C ALA A 15 -7.70 -11.04 4.95
N THR A 16 -8.22 -11.98 5.75
CA THR A 16 -9.55 -11.86 6.37
C THR A 16 -9.63 -10.64 7.28
N VAL A 17 -8.63 -10.43 8.15
CA VAL A 17 -8.56 -9.26 9.04
C VAL A 17 -8.48 -7.97 8.21
N MET A 18 -7.64 -7.95 7.19
CA MET A 18 -7.50 -6.80 6.29
C MET A 18 -8.84 -6.41 5.67
N PHE A 19 -9.52 -7.35 5.03
CA PHE A 19 -10.81 -7.06 4.37
C PHE A 19 -11.90 -6.68 5.36
N ALA A 20 -11.96 -7.32 6.52
CA ALA A 20 -12.93 -6.97 7.57
C ALA A 20 -12.73 -5.53 8.05
N VAL A 21 -11.48 -5.13 8.36
CA VAL A 21 -11.18 -3.77 8.81
C VAL A 21 -11.44 -2.74 7.72
N ILE A 22 -11.05 -3.03 6.47
CA ILE A 22 -11.34 -2.14 5.34
C ILE A 22 -12.85 -1.98 5.17
N ALA A 23 -13.62 -3.06 5.19
CA ALA A 23 -15.08 -3.01 5.08
C ALA A 23 -15.71 -2.14 6.18
N VAL A 24 -15.29 -2.30 7.44
CA VAL A 24 -15.76 -1.47 8.54
C VAL A 24 -15.44 0.01 8.32
N LYS A 25 -14.21 0.33 7.87
CA LYS A 25 -13.83 1.72 7.55
C LYS A 25 -14.71 2.30 6.44
N TYR A 26 -14.89 1.56 5.34
CA TYR A 26 -15.73 2.02 4.22
C TYR A 26 -17.18 2.20 4.62
N ILE A 27 -17.78 1.24 5.32
CA ILE A 27 -19.15 1.36 5.81
C ILE A 27 -19.29 2.61 6.69
N THR A 28 -18.31 2.85 7.58
CA THR A 28 -18.32 4.02 8.46
C THR A 28 -18.22 5.33 7.66
N TRP A 29 -17.36 5.39 6.64
CA TRP A 29 -17.22 6.59 5.82
C TRP A 29 -18.44 6.83 4.95
N LEU A 30 -18.97 5.82 4.28
CA LEU A 30 -20.14 5.93 3.42
C LEU A 30 -21.39 6.33 4.20
N ARG A 31 -21.58 5.81 5.40
CA ARG A 31 -22.70 6.20 6.29
C ARG A 31 -22.66 7.67 6.71
N ARG A 32 -21.48 8.28 6.71
CA ARG A 32 -21.31 9.70 7.09
C ARG A 32 -21.39 10.65 5.90
N LEU A 33 -21.48 10.15 4.69
CA LEU A 33 -21.66 10.99 3.50
C LEU A 33 -23.04 11.64 3.54
N PRO A 34 -23.14 12.96 3.29
CA PRO A 34 -24.43 13.64 3.20
C PRO A 34 -25.23 13.17 1.98
N LYS A 35 -26.53 13.35 2.01
CA LYS A 35 -27.43 12.96 0.91
C LYS A 35 -27.07 13.62 -0.42
N SER A 36 -26.57 14.86 -0.39
CA SER A 36 -26.07 15.58 -1.56
C SER A 36 -24.97 14.82 -2.29
N ASP A 37 -24.01 14.26 -1.53
CA ASP A 37 -22.87 13.54 -2.08
C ASP A 37 -23.29 12.19 -2.66
N TRP A 38 -24.24 11.51 -2.01
CA TRP A 38 -24.86 10.30 -2.56
C TRP A 38 -25.56 10.56 -3.91
N MET A 39 -26.27 11.71 -4.04
CA MET A 39 -26.89 12.10 -5.32
C MET A 39 -25.83 12.37 -6.40
N LEU A 40 -24.71 13.01 -6.06
CA LEU A 40 -23.59 13.22 -7.01
C LEU A 40 -22.99 11.89 -7.47
N ILE A 41 -22.77 10.94 -6.55
CA ILE A 41 -22.28 9.60 -6.87
C ILE A 41 -23.26 8.90 -7.81
N ALA A 42 -24.55 8.83 -7.44
CA ALA A 42 -25.56 8.13 -8.22
C ALA A 42 -25.69 8.70 -9.64
N ARG A 43 -25.65 10.03 -9.80
CA ARG A 43 -25.68 10.68 -11.09
C ARG A 43 -24.40 10.49 -11.89
N GLY A 44 -23.25 10.35 -11.21
CA GLY A 44 -21.93 10.22 -11.82
C GLY A 44 -21.67 8.84 -12.43
N ILE A 45 -22.15 7.78 -11.79
CA ILE A 45 -21.83 6.38 -12.14
C ILE A 45 -22.17 6.03 -13.59
N ALA A 46 -23.31 6.46 -14.11
CA ALA A 46 -23.79 6.18 -15.47
C ALA A 46 -23.31 7.20 -16.51
N THR A 47 -22.26 7.96 -16.26
CA THR A 47 -21.75 9.00 -17.14
C THR A 47 -20.35 8.70 -17.66
N PRO A 48 -19.87 9.37 -18.72
CA PRO A 48 -18.49 9.29 -19.19
C PRO A 48 -17.43 9.62 -18.11
N ARG A 49 -17.83 10.26 -17.00
CA ARG A 49 -16.97 10.53 -15.84
C ARG A 49 -16.40 9.23 -15.23
N THR A 50 -17.18 8.16 -15.26
CA THR A 50 -16.72 6.83 -14.81
C THR A 50 -15.57 6.32 -15.68
N ALA A 51 -15.68 6.42 -17.00
CA ALA A 51 -14.60 6.06 -17.91
C ALA A 51 -13.35 6.92 -17.69
N GLY A 52 -13.53 8.22 -17.46
CA GLY A 52 -12.44 9.13 -17.07
C GLY A 52 -11.76 8.72 -15.76
N ALA A 53 -12.55 8.32 -14.76
CA ALA A 53 -12.04 7.83 -13.49
C ALA A 53 -11.23 6.54 -13.66
N VAL A 54 -11.75 5.56 -14.42
CA VAL A 54 -11.03 4.32 -14.73
C VAL A 54 -9.70 4.62 -15.43
N TRP A 55 -9.72 5.51 -16.43
CA TRP A 55 -8.49 5.91 -17.11
C TRP A 55 -7.49 6.59 -16.17
N GLU A 56 -7.96 7.45 -15.25
CA GLU A 56 -7.08 8.06 -14.23
C GLU A 56 -6.51 7.00 -13.29
N VAL A 57 -7.28 6.00 -12.86
CA VAL A 57 -6.77 4.88 -12.05
C VAL A 57 -5.65 4.14 -12.78
N VAL A 58 -5.83 3.77 -14.03
CA VAL A 58 -4.76 3.11 -14.81
C VAL A 58 -3.52 4.01 -14.89
N ARG A 59 -3.71 5.26 -15.23
CA ARG A 59 -2.60 6.19 -15.47
C ARG A 59 -1.85 6.59 -14.20
N GLU A 60 -2.55 6.79 -13.07
CA GLU A 60 -1.94 7.34 -11.86
C GLU A 60 -1.71 6.30 -10.76
N SER A 61 -2.63 5.33 -10.58
CA SER A 61 -2.49 4.32 -9.53
C SER A 61 -1.71 3.08 -9.97
N LEU A 62 -1.74 2.72 -11.26
CA LEU A 62 -0.95 1.59 -11.79
C LEU A 62 0.36 2.07 -12.42
N LEU A 63 0.30 2.99 -13.39
CA LEU A 63 1.47 3.47 -14.13
C LEU A 63 2.22 4.61 -13.43
N HIS A 64 1.66 5.22 -12.38
CA HIS A 64 2.29 6.25 -11.54
C HIS A 64 2.85 7.45 -12.36
N ARG A 65 2.15 7.87 -13.42
CA ARG A 65 2.63 8.89 -14.36
C ARG A 65 3.02 10.22 -13.70
N ARG A 66 2.25 10.67 -12.69
CA ARG A 66 2.57 11.90 -11.95
C ARG A 66 3.89 11.76 -11.18
N ILE A 67 4.14 10.59 -10.58
CA ILE A 67 5.38 10.33 -9.86
C ILE A 67 6.57 10.30 -10.83
N PHE A 68 6.42 9.66 -11.99
CA PHE A 68 7.45 9.66 -13.04
C PHE A 68 7.84 11.05 -13.50
N ARG A 69 6.88 11.98 -13.63
CA ARG A 69 7.15 13.37 -14.03
C ARG A 69 7.98 14.14 -13.00
N VAL A 70 7.81 13.83 -11.72
CA VAL A 70 8.55 14.48 -10.62
C VAL A 70 9.92 13.82 -10.42
N ASN A 71 9.95 12.50 -10.39
CA ASN A 71 11.18 11.72 -10.20
C ASN A 71 11.03 10.35 -10.89
N PRO A 72 11.69 10.13 -12.06
CA PRO A 72 11.55 8.90 -12.83
C PRO A 72 11.94 7.64 -12.07
N LEU A 73 13.01 7.69 -11.27
CA LEU A 73 13.47 6.55 -10.50
C LEU A 73 12.47 6.15 -9.40
N LEU A 74 11.87 7.16 -8.75
CA LEU A 74 10.80 6.94 -7.79
C LEU A 74 9.53 6.41 -8.48
N GLY A 75 9.20 6.91 -9.66
CA GLY A 75 8.09 6.44 -10.50
C GLY A 75 8.25 4.97 -10.84
N TYR A 76 9.42 4.56 -11.31
CA TYR A 76 9.73 3.16 -11.60
C TYR A 76 9.61 2.27 -10.34
N MET A 77 10.19 2.69 -9.23
CA MET A 77 10.09 1.96 -7.95
C MET A 77 8.63 1.73 -7.53
N HIS A 78 7.79 2.76 -7.63
CA HIS A 78 6.36 2.63 -7.29
C HIS A 78 5.60 1.77 -8.29
N MET A 79 5.84 1.95 -9.59
CA MET A 79 5.19 1.18 -10.64
C MET A 79 5.57 -0.30 -10.54
N SER A 80 6.85 -0.62 -10.37
CA SER A 80 7.28 -2.02 -10.26
C SER A 80 6.68 -2.72 -9.04
N LEU A 81 6.56 -2.03 -7.90
CA LEU A 81 5.93 -2.59 -6.71
C LEU A 81 4.41 -2.70 -6.85
N ALA A 82 3.71 -1.65 -7.29
CA ALA A 82 2.25 -1.65 -7.33
C ALA A 82 1.70 -2.39 -8.55
N PHE A 83 2.14 -2.00 -9.75
CA PHE A 83 1.65 -2.63 -10.98
C PHE A 83 2.21 -4.03 -11.17
N GLY A 84 3.49 -4.25 -10.83
CA GLY A 84 4.10 -5.58 -10.86
C GLY A 84 3.37 -6.55 -9.93
N TRP A 85 3.03 -6.12 -8.70
CA TRP A 85 2.26 -6.97 -7.78
C TRP A 85 0.83 -7.22 -8.28
N PHE A 86 0.16 -6.18 -8.79
CA PHE A 86 -1.14 -6.35 -9.43
C PHE A 86 -1.10 -7.37 -10.58
N LEU A 87 -0.08 -7.29 -11.44
CA LEU A 87 0.09 -8.25 -12.54
C LEU A 87 0.40 -9.66 -12.03
N LEU A 88 1.23 -9.82 -10.99
CA LEU A 88 1.46 -11.12 -10.35
C LEU A 88 0.14 -11.76 -9.88
N ILE A 89 -0.74 -10.96 -9.26
CA ILE A 89 -2.05 -11.44 -8.81
C ILE A 89 -2.94 -11.77 -10.01
N ALA A 90 -3.00 -10.90 -11.02
CA ALA A 90 -3.87 -11.08 -12.18
C ALA A 90 -3.45 -12.28 -13.04
N VAL A 91 -2.15 -12.40 -13.33
CA VAL A 91 -1.61 -13.54 -14.10
C VAL A 91 -1.70 -14.82 -13.30
N GLY A 92 -1.38 -14.78 -11.99
CA GLY A 92 -1.53 -15.93 -11.10
C GLY A 92 -2.98 -16.40 -10.99
N TRP A 93 -3.95 -15.46 -11.03
CA TRP A 93 -5.38 -15.82 -11.08
C TRP A 93 -5.75 -16.51 -12.42
N ILE A 94 -5.33 -15.94 -13.56
CA ILE A 94 -5.55 -16.53 -14.88
C ILE A 94 -4.96 -17.94 -14.94
N GLU A 95 -3.76 -18.09 -14.44
CA GLU A 95 -3.06 -19.35 -14.37
C GLU A 95 -3.82 -20.36 -13.49
N THR A 96 -4.25 -19.95 -12.29
CA THR A 96 -5.06 -20.79 -11.40
C THR A 96 -6.35 -21.26 -12.07
N VAL A 97 -7.06 -20.37 -12.77
CA VAL A 97 -8.27 -20.73 -13.53
C VAL A 97 -7.96 -21.71 -14.65
N ALA A 98 -6.86 -21.51 -15.38
CA ALA A 98 -6.45 -22.37 -16.49
C ALA A 98 -6.07 -23.78 -16.03
N TYR A 99 -5.43 -23.91 -14.85
CA TYR A 99 -5.01 -25.21 -14.30
C TYR A 99 -6.12 -25.95 -13.57
N LEU A 100 -6.91 -25.21 -12.75
CA LEU A 100 -7.94 -25.84 -11.91
C LEU A 100 -9.29 -25.97 -12.59
N GLY A 101 -9.48 -25.39 -13.78
CA GLY A 101 -10.77 -25.36 -14.46
C GLY A 101 -11.87 -24.63 -13.68
N LEU A 102 -11.50 -23.89 -12.63
CA LEU A 102 -12.43 -23.20 -11.74
C LEU A 102 -12.88 -21.88 -12.37
N ARG A 103 -14.10 -21.84 -12.86
CA ARG A 103 -14.60 -20.72 -13.64
C ARG A 103 -14.84 -19.42 -12.84
N TRP A 104 -15.00 -19.47 -11.51
CA TRP A 104 -15.42 -18.27 -10.74
C TRP A 104 -15.12 -18.35 -9.25
N VAL A 105 -13.90 -18.30 -8.80
CA VAL A 105 -13.62 -18.01 -7.38
C VAL A 105 -12.64 -16.85 -7.28
N PRO A 106 -13.12 -15.62 -6.99
CA PRO A 106 -12.23 -14.50 -6.73
C PRO A 106 -11.44 -14.76 -5.43
N LEU A 107 -10.16 -14.44 -5.41
CA LEU A 107 -9.28 -14.49 -4.23
C LEU A 107 -9.07 -15.90 -3.65
N GLN A 108 -8.62 -16.82 -4.46
CA GLN A 108 -8.12 -18.10 -3.94
C GLN A 108 -6.68 -17.96 -3.43
N GLY A 109 -6.38 -18.60 -2.31
CA GLY A 109 -5.03 -18.72 -1.77
C GLY A 109 -4.03 -19.26 -2.81
N HIS A 110 -4.49 -20.05 -3.77
CA HIS A 110 -3.74 -20.57 -4.92
C HIS A 110 -2.99 -19.49 -5.72
N VAL A 111 -3.53 -18.29 -5.87
CA VAL A 111 -2.88 -17.18 -6.55
C VAL A 111 -1.53 -16.81 -5.91
N PHE A 112 -1.42 -17.01 -4.59
CA PHE A 112 -0.22 -16.70 -3.81
C PHE A 112 0.66 -17.92 -3.56
N PHE A 113 0.09 -19.13 -3.63
CA PHE A 113 0.73 -20.39 -3.22
C PHE A 113 0.56 -21.50 -4.24
N LYS A 114 0.35 -21.18 -5.49
CA LYS A 114 0.06 -22.13 -6.56
C LYS A 114 1.01 -23.33 -6.66
N TYR A 115 2.31 -23.08 -6.49
CA TYR A 115 3.34 -24.12 -6.60
C TYR A 115 3.35 -25.12 -5.43
N PHE A 116 2.56 -24.89 -4.38
CA PHE A 116 2.64 -25.57 -3.10
C PHE A 116 1.44 -26.42 -2.76
N MET A 117 0.46 -26.39 -3.60
CA MET A 117 -0.59 -27.38 -3.52
C MET A 117 -0.16 -28.57 -4.37
N PRO A 118 0.05 -29.75 -3.74
CA PRO A 118 0.24 -30.96 -4.49
C PRO A 118 -1.04 -31.19 -5.27
N MET A 119 -1.08 -30.71 -6.49
CA MET A 119 -2.16 -30.93 -7.40
C MET A 119 -1.89 -32.27 -8.05
N ASN A 120 -2.29 -33.33 -7.35
CA ASN A 120 -2.22 -34.70 -7.83
C ASN A 120 -2.80 -34.77 -9.25
N GLY A 121 -1.94 -34.90 -10.26
CA GLY A 121 -2.30 -35.15 -11.64
C GLY A 121 -2.30 -33.94 -12.60
N ILE A 122 -1.91 -32.75 -12.18
CA ILE A 122 -1.73 -31.64 -13.13
C ILE A 122 -0.22 -31.35 -13.30
N GLU A 123 0.42 -32.20 -14.04
CA GLU A 123 1.80 -32.03 -14.55
C GLU A 123 1.88 -31.01 -15.70
N ALA A 124 1.15 -29.94 -15.62
CA ALA A 124 1.20 -28.97 -16.68
C ALA A 124 1.98 -27.71 -16.24
N HIS A 125 3.28 -27.85 -16.06
CA HIS A 125 4.18 -26.70 -16.18
C HIS A 125 3.96 -26.09 -17.57
N LYS A 126 3.33 -24.92 -17.61
CA LYS A 126 3.19 -24.19 -18.86
C LYS A 126 4.35 -23.19 -18.91
N PRO A 127 5.37 -23.42 -19.73
CA PRO A 127 6.58 -22.61 -19.78
C PRO A 127 6.31 -21.12 -19.94
N VAL A 128 5.22 -20.76 -20.60
CA VAL A 128 4.81 -19.36 -20.81
C VAL A 128 4.41 -18.70 -19.48
N PHE A 129 3.62 -19.39 -18.66
CA PHE A 129 3.22 -18.83 -17.34
C PHE A 129 4.42 -18.75 -16.40
N ASP A 130 5.25 -19.77 -16.34
CA ASP A 130 6.47 -19.79 -15.52
C ASP A 130 7.40 -18.64 -15.91
N PHE A 131 7.59 -18.41 -17.22
CA PHE A 131 8.40 -17.29 -17.72
C PHE A 131 7.81 -15.95 -17.34
N VAL A 132 6.50 -15.73 -17.53
CA VAL A 132 5.85 -14.46 -17.21
C VAL A 132 5.86 -14.20 -15.71
N MET A 133 5.62 -15.22 -14.87
CA MET A 133 5.64 -15.09 -13.42
C MET A 133 7.05 -14.75 -12.91
N ASP A 134 8.10 -15.39 -13.43
CA ASP A 134 9.50 -15.07 -13.12
C ASP A 134 9.85 -13.64 -13.54
N LEU A 135 9.42 -13.20 -14.73
CA LEU A 135 9.63 -11.84 -15.21
C LEU A 135 8.96 -10.80 -14.31
N LEU A 136 7.71 -11.06 -13.91
CA LEU A 136 6.98 -10.18 -13.02
C LEU A 136 7.58 -10.17 -11.62
N LEU A 137 8.03 -11.30 -11.11
CA LEU A 137 8.71 -11.38 -9.82
C LEU A 137 10.02 -10.60 -9.85
N LEU A 138 10.82 -10.74 -10.90
CA LEU A 138 12.06 -9.95 -11.10
C LEU A 138 11.74 -8.45 -11.17
N PHE A 139 10.68 -8.07 -11.87
CA PHE A 139 10.23 -6.68 -11.96
C PHE A 139 9.89 -6.11 -10.60
N VAL A 140 9.14 -6.84 -9.76
CA VAL A 140 8.82 -6.41 -8.38
C VAL A 140 10.08 -6.37 -7.50
N LEU A 141 10.94 -7.37 -7.59
CA LEU A 141 12.20 -7.42 -6.83
C LEU A 141 13.12 -6.25 -7.17
N SER A 142 13.17 -5.81 -8.42
CA SER A 142 13.91 -4.61 -8.80
C SER A 142 13.38 -3.35 -8.09
N GLY A 143 12.06 -3.24 -7.92
CA GLY A 143 11.43 -2.18 -7.13
C GLY A 143 11.74 -2.26 -5.64
N VAL A 144 11.77 -3.48 -5.07
CA VAL A 144 12.20 -3.71 -3.68
C VAL A 144 13.65 -3.29 -3.49
N ALA A 145 14.55 -3.67 -4.41
CA ALA A 145 15.95 -3.29 -4.36
C ALA A 145 16.14 -1.76 -4.42
N LEU A 146 15.38 -1.07 -5.28
CA LEU A 146 15.37 0.39 -5.33
C LEU A 146 14.80 1.02 -4.05
N ALA A 147 13.79 0.40 -3.43
CA ALA A 147 13.24 0.88 -2.16
C ALA A 147 14.28 0.75 -1.02
N TRP A 148 15.06 -0.32 -1.01
CA TRP A 148 16.20 -0.47 -0.11
C TRP A 148 17.29 0.57 -0.39
N PHE A 149 17.66 0.75 -1.65
CA PHE A 149 18.62 1.78 -2.04
C PHE A 149 18.17 3.18 -1.59
N LYS A 150 16.90 3.53 -1.83
CA LYS A 150 16.29 4.77 -1.33
C LYS A 150 16.38 4.88 0.20
N ARG A 151 16.22 3.80 0.93
CA ARG A 151 16.30 3.81 2.39
C ARG A 151 17.67 4.25 2.89
N PHE A 152 18.74 3.82 2.24
CA PHE A 152 20.12 4.09 2.63
C PHE A 152 20.72 5.32 1.94
N ARG A 153 20.33 5.58 0.69
CA ARG A 153 20.92 6.61 -0.18
C ARG A 153 19.86 7.53 -0.80
N SER A 154 18.89 7.98 -0.02
CA SER A 154 17.75 8.79 -0.54
C SER A 154 18.18 10.06 -1.28
N ARG A 155 19.29 10.69 -0.88
CA ARG A 155 19.85 11.88 -1.57
C ARG A 155 20.31 11.59 -2.98
N ALA A 156 20.86 10.40 -3.23
CA ALA A 156 21.26 9.99 -4.57
C ALA A 156 20.05 9.80 -5.52
N MET A 157 18.87 9.61 -4.98
CA MET A 157 17.61 9.57 -5.74
C MET A 157 16.95 10.96 -5.92
N GLY A 158 17.64 12.03 -5.56
CA GLY A 158 17.14 13.40 -5.74
C GLY A 158 15.98 13.77 -4.83
N MET A 159 15.82 13.15 -3.66
CA MET A 159 14.73 13.50 -2.74
C MET A 159 15.08 13.25 -1.27
N LYS A 160 14.42 14.01 -0.39
CA LYS A 160 14.54 13.81 1.06
C LYS A 160 13.66 12.64 1.49
N ARG A 161 14.19 11.79 2.40
CA ARG A 161 13.39 10.69 2.93
C ARG A 161 12.42 11.18 4.01
N THR A 162 11.26 10.55 4.07
CA THR A 162 10.30 10.74 5.16
C THR A 162 10.85 10.14 6.45
N THR A 163 10.66 10.86 7.54
CA THR A 163 11.01 10.44 8.91
C THR A 163 9.75 10.28 9.76
N LYS A 164 9.93 10.02 11.07
CA LYS A 164 8.81 9.94 12.04
C LYS A 164 7.75 8.92 11.64
N HIS A 165 8.17 7.69 11.31
CA HIS A 165 7.26 6.58 11.04
C HIS A 165 6.57 6.13 12.33
N VAL A 166 5.26 5.90 12.27
CA VAL A 166 4.49 5.25 13.33
C VAL A 166 4.71 3.73 13.31
N LEU A 167 4.34 3.03 14.38
CA LEU A 167 4.57 1.60 14.54
C LEU A 167 4.02 0.78 13.36
N PHE A 168 2.75 0.95 13.01
CA PHE A 168 2.13 0.21 11.91
C PHE A 168 2.79 0.47 10.55
N ASP A 169 3.29 1.69 10.28
CA ASP A 169 4.06 1.96 9.07
C ASP A 169 5.39 1.19 9.06
N ARG A 170 6.04 1.05 10.23
CA ARG A 170 7.30 0.29 10.34
C ARG A 170 7.06 -1.20 10.12
N VAL A 171 6.05 -1.75 10.79
CA VAL A 171 5.68 -3.16 10.67
C VAL A 171 5.34 -3.50 9.22
N ALA A 172 4.42 -2.75 8.60
CA ALA A 172 4.02 -3.00 7.22
C ALA A 172 5.18 -2.84 6.22
N LEU A 173 6.04 -1.81 6.40
CA LEU A 173 7.19 -1.60 5.54
C LEU A 173 8.22 -2.74 5.69
N THR A 174 8.48 -3.17 6.92
CA THR A 174 9.42 -4.27 7.19
C THR A 174 8.89 -5.57 6.59
N ALA A 175 7.62 -5.90 6.83
CA ALA A 175 7.00 -7.09 6.26
C ALA A 175 7.07 -7.07 4.72
N LEU A 176 6.74 -5.94 4.07
CA LEU A 176 6.81 -5.80 2.61
C LEU A 176 8.22 -6.07 2.05
N TRP A 177 9.26 -5.66 2.78
CA TRP A 177 10.64 -5.92 2.35
C TRP A 177 11.01 -7.40 2.34
N PHE A 178 10.35 -8.21 3.15
CA PHE A 178 10.57 -9.65 3.20
C PHE A 178 9.64 -10.45 2.28
N VAL A 179 8.43 -9.95 1.98
CA VAL A 179 7.43 -10.70 1.18
C VAL A 179 8.02 -11.21 -0.13
N PHE A 180 8.57 -10.36 -0.98
CA PHE A 180 9.03 -10.78 -2.29
C PHE A 180 10.37 -11.54 -2.28
N PRO A 181 11.37 -11.17 -1.47
CA PRO A 181 12.56 -12.01 -1.30
C PRO A 181 12.24 -13.39 -0.71
N ALA A 182 11.35 -13.46 0.29
CA ALA A 182 10.91 -14.74 0.84
C ALA A 182 10.19 -15.61 -0.19
N ARG A 183 9.34 -15.00 -1.03
CA ARG A 183 8.70 -15.68 -2.16
C ARG A 183 9.74 -16.24 -3.11
N LEU A 184 10.74 -15.44 -3.53
CA LEU A 184 11.81 -15.90 -4.40
C LEU A 184 12.52 -17.13 -3.81
N VAL A 185 12.90 -17.09 -2.53
CA VAL A 185 13.56 -18.21 -1.87
C VAL A 185 12.68 -19.45 -1.83
N ALA A 186 11.42 -19.31 -1.42
CA ALA A 186 10.49 -20.42 -1.31
C ALA A 186 10.17 -21.05 -2.68
N GLU A 187 9.93 -20.24 -3.71
CA GLU A 187 9.71 -20.74 -5.09
C GLU A 187 10.97 -21.41 -5.65
N SER A 188 12.16 -20.89 -5.38
CA SER A 188 13.41 -21.50 -5.82
C SER A 188 13.70 -22.84 -5.15
N ILE A 189 13.44 -22.97 -3.84
CA ILE A 189 13.53 -24.26 -3.14
C ILE A 189 12.53 -25.26 -3.72
N THR A 190 11.31 -24.82 -3.98
CA THR A 190 10.27 -25.68 -4.59
C THR A 190 10.69 -26.15 -5.97
N SER A 191 11.21 -25.24 -6.80
CA SER A 191 11.72 -25.58 -8.12
C SER A 191 12.88 -26.56 -8.06
N GLY A 192 13.77 -26.43 -7.07
CA GLY A 192 14.89 -27.38 -6.86
C GLY A 192 14.43 -28.78 -6.46
N LEU A 193 13.29 -28.91 -5.74
CA LEU A 193 12.75 -30.18 -5.30
C LEU A 193 11.84 -30.86 -6.33
N HIS A 194 10.99 -30.08 -6.98
CA HIS A 194 9.88 -30.62 -7.77
C HIS A 194 9.97 -30.23 -9.26
N GLY A 195 10.98 -29.47 -9.63
CA GLY A 195 11.06 -28.86 -10.95
C GLY A 195 10.10 -27.68 -11.10
N GLY A 196 10.05 -27.10 -12.28
CA GLY A 196 9.23 -25.92 -12.61
C GLY A 196 9.95 -24.60 -12.40
N GLY A 197 9.20 -23.49 -12.56
CA GLY A 197 9.79 -22.18 -12.68
C GLY A 197 10.47 -21.96 -14.04
N SER A 198 11.04 -20.80 -14.25
CA SER A 198 11.73 -20.48 -15.50
C SER A 198 13.18 -20.00 -15.24
N PHE A 199 13.57 -18.89 -15.89
CA PHE A 199 14.96 -18.41 -15.84
C PHE A 199 15.41 -17.94 -14.45
N LEU A 200 14.50 -17.42 -13.62
CA LEU A 200 14.82 -16.89 -12.29
C LEU A 200 14.66 -17.97 -11.23
N THR A 201 13.44 -18.40 -10.93
CA THR A 201 13.15 -19.39 -9.88
C THR A 201 13.62 -20.78 -10.28
N GLY A 202 13.47 -21.17 -11.56
CA GLY A 202 13.97 -22.43 -12.10
C GLY A 202 15.49 -22.46 -12.15
N GLY A 203 16.14 -21.38 -12.59
CA GLY A 203 17.59 -21.28 -12.63
C GLY A 203 18.26 -21.35 -11.25
N ILE A 204 17.69 -20.62 -10.26
CA ILE A 204 18.16 -20.69 -8.86
C ILE A 204 17.88 -22.09 -8.27
N GLY A 205 16.70 -22.65 -8.55
CA GLY A 205 16.31 -23.99 -8.09
C GLY A 205 17.25 -25.08 -8.60
N ALA A 206 17.59 -25.05 -9.88
CA ALA A 206 18.55 -25.97 -10.47
C ALA A 206 19.96 -25.85 -9.83
N GLY A 207 20.39 -24.62 -9.55
CA GLY A 207 21.64 -24.34 -8.81
C GLY A 207 21.58 -24.90 -7.38
N LEU A 208 20.46 -24.75 -6.69
CA LEU A 208 20.24 -25.32 -5.35
C LEU A 208 20.25 -26.84 -5.39
N ALA A 209 19.57 -27.48 -6.34
CA ALA A 209 19.54 -28.94 -6.49
C ALA A 209 20.92 -29.52 -6.81
N ALA A 210 21.80 -28.76 -7.48
CA ALA A 210 23.17 -29.18 -7.75
C ALA A 210 24.10 -29.04 -6.55
N ALA A 211 23.84 -28.06 -5.66
CA ALA A 211 24.74 -27.69 -4.56
C ALA A 211 24.33 -28.24 -3.19
N VAL A 212 23.04 -28.59 -3.01
CA VAL A 212 22.45 -28.94 -1.71
C VAL A 212 21.78 -30.32 -1.80
N PRO A 213 21.98 -31.24 -0.83
CA PRO A 213 21.31 -32.50 -0.81
C PRO A 213 19.78 -32.39 -0.80
N PRO A 214 19.04 -33.26 -1.50
CA PRO A 214 17.57 -33.21 -1.56
C PRO A 214 16.90 -33.17 -0.20
N GLU A 215 17.43 -33.89 0.78
CA GLU A 215 16.92 -33.96 2.16
C GLU A 215 17.01 -32.59 2.84
N ALA A 216 18.08 -31.82 2.61
CA ALA A 216 18.25 -30.49 3.18
C ALA A 216 17.31 -29.48 2.52
N LEU A 217 17.08 -29.60 1.20
CA LEU A 217 16.06 -28.79 0.50
C LEU A 217 14.66 -29.13 1.01
N ALA A 218 14.34 -30.41 1.22
CA ALA A 218 13.05 -30.85 1.75
C ALA A 218 12.82 -30.31 3.18
N MET A 219 13.86 -30.30 4.04
CA MET A 219 13.76 -29.69 5.35
C MET A 219 13.57 -28.17 5.30
N ALA A 220 14.10 -27.48 4.29
CA ALA A 220 13.98 -26.03 4.13
C ALA A 220 12.65 -25.59 3.48
N TYR A 221 11.95 -26.47 2.81
CA TYR A 221 10.74 -26.19 2.03
C TYR A 221 9.63 -25.59 2.91
N GLU A 222 9.14 -26.29 3.91
CA GLU A 222 8.05 -25.79 4.76
C GLU A 222 8.43 -24.50 5.51
N PRO A 223 9.60 -24.41 6.18
CA PRO A 223 10.00 -23.16 6.84
C PRO A 223 10.04 -21.95 5.91
N ALA A 224 10.48 -22.11 4.66
CA ALA A 224 10.52 -21.01 3.70
C ALA A 224 9.10 -20.50 3.37
N TRP A 225 8.15 -21.43 3.23
CA TRP A 225 6.73 -21.06 2.96
C TRP A 225 6.04 -20.49 4.18
N TRP A 226 6.29 -21.02 5.35
CA TRP A 226 5.82 -20.40 6.60
C TRP A 226 6.35 -18.96 6.74
N PHE A 227 7.62 -18.73 6.46
CA PHE A 227 8.20 -17.40 6.53
C PHE A 227 7.54 -16.42 5.54
N TYR A 228 7.36 -16.84 4.29
CA TYR A 228 6.65 -16.04 3.29
C TYR A 228 5.21 -15.73 3.71
N SER A 229 4.46 -16.74 4.12
CA SER A 229 3.08 -16.61 4.56
C SER A 229 2.93 -15.70 5.78
N CYS A 230 3.80 -15.86 6.78
CA CYS A 230 3.82 -14.98 7.94
C CYS A 230 4.14 -13.53 7.56
N ALA A 231 5.15 -13.31 6.70
CA ALA A 231 5.48 -11.96 6.23
C ALA A 231 4.29 -11.31 5.50
N LEU A 232 3.61 -12.07 4.65
CA LEU A 232 2.43 -11.62 3.91
C LEU A 232 1.23 -11.37 4.85
N GLY A 233 0.98 -12.26 5.80
CA GLY A 233 -0.09 -12.12 6.80
C GLY A 233 0.11 -10.89 7.68
N VAL A 234 1.32 -10.68 8.20
CA VAL A 234 1.69 -9.49 8.99
C VAL A 234 1.51 -8.20 8.17
N PHE A 235 1.93 -8.23 6.90
CA PHE A 235 1.73 -7.09 5.99
C PHE A 235 0.25 -6.77 5.83
N PHE A 236 -0.60 -7.76 5.60
CA PHE A 236 -2.04 -7.56 5.41
C PHE A 236 -2.73 -7.06 6.68
N VAL A 237 -2.40 -7.61 7.85
CA VAL A 237 -2.93 -7.10 9.13
C VAL A 237 -2.54 -5.65 9.36
N ALA A 238 -1.29 -5.28 9.06
CA ALA A 238 -0.80 -3.91 9.27
C ALA A 238 -1.30 -2.92 8.20
N MET A 239 -1.69 -3.38 7.02
CA MET A 239 -2.04 -2.54 5.86
C MET A 239 -3.17 -1.54 6.15
N PRO A 240 -4.31 -1.90 6.72
CA PRO A 240 -5.42 -0.96 6.99
C PRO A 240 -5.07 0.12 8.02
N PHE A 241 -4.05 -0.10 8.85
CA PHE A 241 -3.62 0.81 9.92
C PHE A 241 -2.39 1.63 9.54
N SER A 242 -1.77 1.34 8.40
CA SER A 242 -0.54 1.98 7.93
C SER A 242 -0.78 2.90 6.73
N ARG A 243 0.29 3.50 6.23
CA ARG A 243 0.27 4.26 4.97
C ARG A 243 -0.21 3.45 3.77
N TYR A 244 -0.11 2.12 3.81
CA TYR A 244 -0.53 1.24 2.72
C TYR A 244 -2.05 1.18 2.54
N MET A 245 -2.82 1.74 3.48
CA MET A 245 -4.26 1.98 3.27
C MET A 245 -4.53 2.81 2.00
N HIS A 246 -3.55 3.60 1.52
CA HIS A 246 -3.70 4.37 0.27
C HIS A 246 -4.03 3.49 -0.93
N ILE A 247 -3.54 2.26 -0.99
CA ILE A 247 -3.80 1.30 -2.08
C ILE A 247 -5.32 1.12 -2.29
N PHE A 248 -6.07 1.05 -1.21
CA PHE A 248 -7.52 0.89 -1.26
C PHE A 248 -8.26 2.24 -1.38
N THR A 249 -7.71 3.32 -0.82
CA THR A 249 -8.42 4.61 -0.74
C THR A 249 -8.18 5.52 -1.93
N GLU A 250 -7.09 5.35 -2.67
CA GLU A 250 -6.80 6.18 -3.84
C GLU A 250 -7.81 5.95 -4.96
N ILE A 251 -8.13 4.70 -5.25
CA ILE A 251 -9.09 4.35 -6.31
C ILE A 251 -10.47 4.98 -6.05
N PRO A 252 -11.15 4.72 -4.92
CA PRO A 252 -12.41 5.38 -4.62
C PRO A 252 -12.32 6.91 -4.60
N LEU A 253 -11.21 7.47 -4.11
CA LEU A 253 -11.00 8.92 -4.11
C LEU A 253 -11.02 9.50 -5.53
N ILE A 254 -10.39 8.82 -6.50
CA ILE A 254 -10.41 9.21 -7.91
C ILE A 254 -11.84 9.23 -8.43
N PHE A 255 -12.62 8.16 -8.19
CA PHE A 255 -14.03 8.10 -8.60
C PHE A 255 -14.87 9.20 -7.96
N LEU A 256 -14.78 9.38 -6.63
CA LEU A 256 -15.53 10.42 -5.91
C LEU A 256 -15.21 11.82 -6.45
N ARG A 257 -13.96 12.10 -6.76
CA ARG A 257 -13.53 13.36 -7.37
C ARG A 257 -14.09 13.57 -8.77
N HIS A 258 -14.10 12.52 -9.61
CA HIS A 258 -14.73 12.58 -10.94
C HIS A 258 -16.24 12.79 -10.88
N TYR A 259 -16.89 12.29 -9.85
CA TYR A 259 -18.33 12.52 -9.61
C TYR A 259 -18.63 13.91 -9.04
N GLY A 260 -17.61 14.70 -8.76
CA GLY A 260 -17.75 16.11 -8.34
C GLY A 260 -17.68 16.34 -6.84
N LEU A 261 -17.39 15.30 -6.04
CA LEU A 261 -17.17 15.49 -4.62
C LEU A 261 -15.91 16.32 -4.38
N ARG A 262 -15.99 17.25 -3.43
CA ARG A 262 -14.88 18.13 -3.03
C ARG A 262 -14.81 18.21 -1.51
N PRO A 263 -13.62 18.45 -0.92
CA PRO A 263 -13.53 18.77 0.49
C PRO A 263 -14.23 20.09 0.74
N GLU A 264 -15.11 20.12 1.70
CA GLU A 264 -15.80 21.35 2.13
C GLU A 264 -15.16 21.89 3.42
N ALA A 265 -15.55 23.11 3.82
CA ALA A 265 -15.04 23.80 5.01
C ALA A 265 -15.36 23.08 6.35
N ARG A 266 -16.15 22.01 6.34
CA ARG A 266 -16.46 21.16 7.50
C ARG A 266 -15.90 19.77 7.27
N GLU A 267 -15.36 19.15 8.33
CA GLU A 267 -14.91 17.76 8.28
C GLU A 267 -16.03 16.81 7.88
N LYS A 268 -15.90 16.24 6.70
CA LYS A 268 -16.78 15.22 6.15
C LYS A 268 -16.04 13.92 5.94
N SER A 269 -16.78 12.88 5.65
CA SER A 269 -16.25 11.56 5.36
C SER A 269 -15.27 11.54 4.17
N TYR A 270 -15.47 12.43 3.20
CA TYR A 270 -14.57 12.63 2.05
C TYR A 270 -13.16 13.07 2.50
N ASP A 271 -13.04 13.98 3.48
CA ASP A 271 -11.77 14.41 4.04
C ASP A 271 -10.98 13.24 4.64
N ASN A 272 -11.65 12.31 5.31
CA ASN A 272 -11.02 11.11 5.86
C ASN A 272 -10.47 10.20 4.76
N CYS A 273 -11.19 10.08 3.65
CA CYS A 273 -10.73 9.35 2.48
C CYS A 273 -9.45 9.99 1.91
N GLU A 274 -9.41 11.32 1.74
CA GLU A 274 -8.22 12.04 1.29
C GLU A 274 -7.01 11.83 2.23
N VAL A 275 -7.23 11.93 3.55
CA VAL A 275 -6.17 11.71 4.56
C VAL A 275 -5.61 10.28 4.47
N GLN A 276 -6.48 9.29 4.28
CA GLN A 276 -6.09 7.89 4.16
C GLN A 276 -5.45 7.57 2.80
N ALA A 277 -5.70 8.34 1.76
CA ALA A 277 -5.10 8.17 0.44
C ALA A 277 -3.64 8.66 0.37
N CYS A 278 -3.11 9.30 1.40
CA CYS A 278 -1.69 9.70 1.44
C CYS A 278 -0.78 8.49 1.60
N SER A 279 0.04 8.19 0.58
CA SER A 279 1.03 7.11 0.58
C SER A 279 2.32 7.46 1.35
N ARG A 280 2.46 8.71 1.82
CA ARG A 280 3.68 9.22 2.47
C ARG A 280 4.95 9.07 1.59
N CYS A 281 4.80 9.25 0.29
CA CYS A 281 5.90 9.18 -0.68
C CYS A 281 7.02 10.22 -0.40
N GLY A 282 6.69 11.37 0.21
CA GLY A 282 7.63 12.41 0.58
C GLY A 282 7.85 13.48 -0.50
N ILE A 283 7.27 13.35 -1.69
CA ILE A 283 7.41 14.31 -2.79
C ILE A 283 7.07 15.75 -2.36
N CYS A 284 6.10 15.93 -1.47
CA CYS A 284 5.68 17.23 -0.97
C CYS A 284 6.68 17.91 0.00
N ILE A 285 7.77 17.23 0.38
CA ILE A 285 8.80 17.79 1.27
C ILE A 285 9.70 18.75 0.47
N ASP A 286 10.15 18.34 -0.70
CA ASP A 286 11.16 19.07 -1.46
C ASP A 286 10.69 20.45 -1.95
N PRO A 287 9.44 20.64 -2.48
CA PRO A 287 8.95 21.95 -2.89
C PRO A 287 8.52 22.85 -1.73
N CYS A 288 8.55 22.37 -0.48
CA CYS A 288 8.13 23.14 0.68
C CYS A 288 9.12 24.26 0.99
N GLN A 289 8.66 25.52 0.88
CA GLN A 289 9.51 26.70 1.15
C GLN A 289 10.05 26.75 2.60
N LEU A 290 9.23 26.32 3.56
CA LEU A 290 9.67 26.26 4.97
C LEU A 290 10.82 25.27 5.15
N GLN A 291 10.83 24.19 4.38
CA GLN A 291 11.91 23.23 4.39
C GLN A 291 13.14 23.73 3.62
N SER A 292 12.93 24.27 2.41
CA SER A 292 14.04 24.61 1.51
C SER A 292 14.77 25.88 1.95
N GLN A 293 14.06 26.86 2.54
CA GLN A 293 14.62 28.15 2.93
C GLN A 293 14.96 28.23 4.42
N LEU A 294 14.13 27.64 5.29
CA LEU A 294 14.24 27.79 6.74
C LEU A 294 14.66 26.51 7.47
N GLY A 295 14.82 25.38 6.76
CA GLY A 295 15.20 24.11 7.37
C GLY A 295 14.13 23.50 8.30
N ILE A 296 12.90 24.03 8.31
CA ILE A 296 11.82 23.55 9.16
C ILE A 296 11.31 22.20 8.67
N ASN A 297 11.40 21.15 9.48
CA ASN A 297 11.25 19.75 9.07
C ASN A 297 9.99 19.03 9.61
N ASP A 298 9.01 19.75 10.16
CA ASP A 298 7.86 19.12 10.84
C ASP A 298 6.49 19.61 10.35
N VAL A 299 6.44 20.69 9.56
CA VAL A 299 5.18 21.29 9.07
C VAL A 299 4.73 20.83 7.68
N GLN A 300 5.54 20.01 6.98
CA GLN A 300 5.24 19.55 5.63
C GLN A 300 3.96 18.72 5.59
N SER A 301 3.31 18.70 4.44
CA SER A 301 2.01 18.05 4.27
C SER A 301 2.02 16.56 4.58
N VAL A 302 3.13 15.87 4.35
CA VAL A 302 3.28 14.45 4.71
C VAL A 302 3.17 14.23 6.22
N TYR A 303 3.70 15.14 7.04
CA TYR A 303 3.60 15.06 8.51
C TYR A 303 2.24 15.52 9.02
N PHE A 304 1.69 16.57 8.42
CA PHE A 304 0.33 17.02 8.69
C PHE A 304 -0.70 15.90 8.45
N LEU A 305 -0.66 15.22 7.29
CA LEU A 305 -1.57 14.13 6.98
C LEU A 305 -1.36 12.90 7.89
N ARG A 306 -0.09 12.61 8.25
CA ARG A 306 0.20 11.57 9.23
C ARG A 306 -0.48 11.87 10.56
N ASP A 307 -0.25 13.05 11.11
CA ASP A 307 -0.74 13.40 12.44
C ASP A 307 -2.27 13.49 12.46
N ARG A 308 -2.88 13.96 11.36
CA ARG A 308 -4.34 13.92 11.20
C ARG A 308 -4.89 12.49 11.13
N ARG A 309 -4.21 11.59 10.41
CA ARG A 309 -4.61 10.18 10.30
C ARG A 309 -4.65 9.48 11.65
N TYR A 310 -3.72 9.78 12.52
CA TYR A 310 -3.57 9.14 13.84
C TYR A 310 -4.08 10.00 15.00
N ALA A 311 -4.87 11.04 14.73
CA ALA A 311 -5.39 11.98 15.72
C ALA A 311 -4.31 12.64 16.61
N MET A 312 -3.10 12.82 16.09
CA MET A 312 -1.95 13.42 16.80
C MET A 312 -1.63 14.84 16.31
N LEU A 313 -2.55 15.49 15.58
CA LEU A 313 -2.29 16.77 14.93
C LEU A 313 -2.12 17.89 15.96
N GLN A 314 -0.95 18.50 15.99
CA GLN A 314 -0.65 19.68 16.81
C GLN A 314 -1.00 20.97 16.05
N GLN A 315 -1.48 21.98 16.78
CA GLN A 315 -1.87 23.27 16.21
C GLN A 315 -0.71 23.95 15.45
N LYS A 316 0.53 23.85 15.96
CA LYS A 316 1.71 24.39 15.28
C LYS A 316 1.89 23.83 13.87
N ILE A 317 1.61 22.52 13.66
CA ILE A 317 1.74 21.87 12.36
C ILE A 317 0.66 22.36 11.39
N ALA A 318 -0.56 22.58 11.88
CA ALA A 318 -1.64 23.14 11.07
C ALA A 318 -1.41 24.61 10.73
N ASN A 319 -0.99 25.43 11.73
CA ASN A 319 -0.94 26.89 11.62
C ASN A 319 0.33 27.41 10.94
N ASN A 320 1.48 26.77 11.11
CA ASN A 320 2.76 27.28 10.59
C ASN A 320 2.99 27.05 9.09
N CYS A 321 1.99 26.52 8.36
CA CYS A 321 2.07 26.36 6.92
C CYS A 321 1.69 27.66 6.21
N LEU A 322 2.48 28.07 5.20
CA LEU A 322 2.22 29.25 4.38
C LEU A 322 1.04 29.08 3.40
N MET A 323 0.48 27.89 3.27
CA MET A 323 -0.62 27.55 2.33
C MET A 323 -0.35 27.94 0.86
N CYS A 324 0.92 27.89 0.45
CA CYS A 324 1.35 28.29 -0.90
C CYS A 324 0.92 27.32 -2.03
N GLY A 325 0.35 26.16 -1.72
CA GLY A 325 -0.18 25.19 -2.69
C GLY A 325 0.86 24.31 -3.40
N ARG A 326 2.16 24.57 -3.30
CA ARG A 326 3.19 23.80 -4.03
C ARG A 326 3.17 22.30 -3.74
N CYS A 327 2.92 21.91 -2.49
CA CYS A 327 2.79 20.52 -2.11
C CYS A 327 1.55 19.82 -2.71
N GLU A 328 0.48 20.58 -2.95
CA GLU A 328 -0.75 20.11 -3.59
C GLU A 328 -0.52 19.86 -5.09
N GLN A 329 0.19 20.77 -5.76
CA GLN A 329 0.51 20.65 -7.19
C GLN A 329 1.35 19.40 -7.51
N VAL A 330 2.27 19.02 -6.62
CA VAL A 330 3.12 17.85 -6.82
C VAL A 330 2.54 16.56 -6.23
N CYS A 331 1.39 16.63 -5.56
CA CYS A 331 0.78 15.44 -4.95
C CYS A 331 0.32 14.45 -6.02
N PRO A 332 0.88 13.23 -6.08
CA PRO A 332 0.50 12.26 -7.10
C PRO A 332 -0.96 11.80 -6.99
N VAL A 333 -1.49 11.76 -5.76
CA VAL A 333 -2.87 11.39 -5.47
C VAL A 333 -3.85 12.54 -5.73
N GLY A 334 -3.35 13.79 -5.74
CA GLY A 334 -4.18 14.98 -5.92
C GLY A 334 -5.02 15.33 -4.69
N ILE A 335 -4.45 15.20 -3.49
CA ILE A 335 -5.09 15.55 -2.22
C ILE A 335 -5.20 17.08 -2.11
N ASN A 336 -6.37 17.59 -1.70
CA ASN A 336 -6.62 19.03 -1.49
C ASN A 336 -6.05 19.49 -0.14
N LEU A 337 -4.73 19.62 -0.07
CA LEU A 337 -3.97 19.84 1.16
C LEU A 337 -4.29 21.17 1.83
N ASN A 338 -4.50 22.23 1.05
CA ASN A 338 -4.82 23.55 1.57
C ASN A 338 -6.20 23.56 2.24
N THR A 339 -7.21 22.96 1.60
CA THR A 339 -8.56 22.86 2.18
C THR A 339 -8.53 22.03 3.46
N LEU A 340 -7.84 20.88 3.47
CA LEU A 340 -7.70 20.05 4.68
C LEU A 340 -7.03 20.81 5.84
N ARG A 341 -6.02 21.65 5.55
CA ARG A 341 -5.38 22.49 6.57
C ARG A 341 -6.30 23.58 7.08
N LEU A 342 -7.03 24.24 6.17
CA LEU A 342 -7.99 25.27 6.55
C LEU A 342 -9.07 24.69 7.47
N ASN A 343 -9.63 23.53 7.12
CA ASN A 343 -10.60 22.80 7.94
C ASN A 343 -10.03 22.50 9.34
N SER A 344 -8.80 21.99 9.40
CA SER A 344 -8.15 21.69 10.68
C SER A 344 -7.93 22.97 11.52
N ARG A 345 -7.54 24.09 10.90
CA ARG A 345 -7.39 25.39 11.60
C ARG A 345 -8.73 25.87 12.17
N THR A 346 -9.80 25.77 11.39
CA THR A 346 -11.16 26.16 11.81
C THR A 346 -11.63 25.30 12.96
N THR A 347 -11.51 23.99 12.85
CA THR A 347 -11.88 23.04 13.92
C THR A 347 -11.11 23.36 15.22
N MET A 348 -9.81 23.59 15.13
CA MET A 348 -8.98 23.91 16.31
C MET A 348 -9.32 25.26 16.96
N ARG A 349 -9.77 26.25 16.19
CA ARG A 349 -10.21 27.54 16.72
C ARG A 349 -11.49 27.40 17.56
N ASN A 350 -12.35 26.45 17.19
CA ASN A 350 -13.63 26.23 17.87
C ASN A 350 -13.52 25.35 19.12
N ILE A 351 -12.31 24.84 19.44
CA ILE A 351 -12.07 24.10 20.68
C ILE A 351 -12.00 25.11 21.85
N PRO A 352 -12.77 24.94 22.94
CA PRO A 352 -12.69 25.77 24.15
C PRO A 352 -11.25 25.90 24.67
N ASN A 353 -10.89 27.06 25.23
CA ASN A 353 -9.53 27.38 25.61
C ASN A 353 -8.87 26.35 26.53
N GLU A 354 -9.58 25.77 27.47
CA GLU A 354 -9.05 24.72 28.37
C GLU A 354 -8.68 23.43 27.59
N ARG A 355 -9.56 22.98 26.69
CA ARG A 355 -9.27 21.84 25.82
C ARG A 355 -8.17 22.17 24.80
N ARG A 356 -8.13 23.42 24.34
CA ARG A 356 -7.09 23.90 23.43
C ARG A 356 -5.71 23.83 24.07
N TYR A 357 -5.56 24.23 25.34
CA TYR A 357 -4.30 24.14 26.05
C TYR A 357 -3.82 22.68 26.19
N ASN A 358 -4.69 21.79 26.59
CA ASN A 358 -4.38 20.35 26.69
C ASN A 358 -4.04 19.72 25.33
N TYR A 359 -4.77 20.08 24.29
CA TYR A 359 -4.51 19.64 22.92
C TYR A 359 -3.18 20.16 22.38
N LEU A 360 -2.81 21.41 22.72
CA LEU A 360 -1.54 22.04 22.34
C LEU A 360 -0.35 21.47 23.09
N ALA A 361 -0.55 21.12 24.35
CA ALA A 361 0.48 20.54 25.20
C ALA A 361 0.73 19.04 24.90
N GLY A 362 -0.11 18.42 24.05
CA GLY A 362 -0.07 16.97 23.81
C GLY A 362 -0.47 16.15 25.04
N VAL A 363 -1.09 16.80 26.03
CA VAL A 363 -1.51 16.18 27.28
C VAL A 363 -3.04 16.14 27.28
N ASP A 364 -3.60 15.04 26.89
CA ASP A 364 -5.02 14.77 27.17
C ASP A 364 -5.14 14.24 28.60
N ARG A 365 -5.47 15.14 29.54
CA ARG A 365 -5.72 14.78 30.93
C ARG A 365 -7.02 13.99 31.15
N SER A 366 -7.83 13.78 30.11
CA SER A 366 -9.02 12.91 30.18
C SER A 366 -8.67 11.42 30.10
N GLN A 367 -7.47 11.11 29.69
CA GLN A 367 -6.87 9.78 29.83
C GLN A 367 -5.86 9.87 30.98
N GLY A 368 -6.35 9.63 32.19
CA GLY A 368 -5.50 9.43 33.34
C GLY A 368 -4.44 8.40 33.01
N GLU A 369 -3.19 8.75 33.27
CA GLU A 369 -1.99 7.94 33.20
C GLU A 369 -1.43 7.61 31.81
N GLY A 370 -0.29 8.21 31.59
CA GLY A 370 0.69 8.02 30.55
C GLY A 370 0.66 6.74 29.73
N ARG A 371 0.18 6.85 28.49
CA ARG A 371 0.64 5.95 27.41
C ARG A 371 0.86 6.79 26.16
N CYS A 372 2.13 7.00 25.85
CA CYS A 372 2.55 7.23 24.48
C CYS A 372 2.17 5.98 23.67
N VAL A 373 1.14 6.06 22.84
CA VAL A 373 0.78 5.04 21.87
C VAL A 373 1.25 5.48 20.49
#